data_15d6556a1bd4a09d5712a158eb76c77f
#
_entry.id   15d6556a1bd4a09d5712a158eb76c77f
#
_cell.length_a   1.000
_cell.length_b   1.000
_cell.length_c   1.000
_cell.angle_alpha   90.00
_cell.angle_beta   90.00
_cell.angle_gamma   90.00
#
_symmetry.space_group_name_H-M   'P 1'
#
loop_
_entity.id
_entity.type
_entity.pdbx_description
1 polymer ?
#
loop_
_entity_poly.entity_id
_entity_poly.type
_entity_poly.pdbx_seq_one_letter_code
_entity_poly.pdbx_strand_id
1 'polypeptide(L)'
;MISQGIETLIERLKEEGVNAGREEAEKIVQAAQEKANTLLNNAQAKAKSMLDEASQCIQQEQKAAEDALYLAAKNMRLELRQNLIDRFTQEVRNLVHKELDNEEMIRQLIILIARDTAEQVRAFNAKKIEIQLPEKVLDFNDIRQHPDLMNNDPLKALVQSLMQQMLKEGMHVIVNPGAKNLIGVKVHLLNEEIVLDLSEEAVSSLLVKHMQPRFRALLEGLLK
;
A
#
# COMPACT_ATOMS: atom_id res chain seq x y z
N MET A 1 43.75 -100.33 45.66
CA MET A 1 43.05 -100.17 44.32
C MET A 1 41.79 -99.27 44.31
N ILE A 2 41.11 -99.10 45.44
CA ILE A 2 39.84 -98.26 45.46
C ILE A 2 40.19 -96.73 45.55
N SER A 3 41.33 -96.40 46.21
CA SER A 3 41.75 -95.00 46.39
C SER A 3 42.11 -94.31 45.07
N GLN A 4 42.84 -95.05 44.17
CA GLN A 4 43.26 -94.44 42.86
C GLN A 4 42.11 -94.17 41.91
N GLY A 5 41.01 -94.99 42.00
CA GLY A 5 39.79 -94.74 41.15
C GLY A 5 39.01 -93.49 41.56
N ILE A 6 39.06 -93.17 42.88
CA ILE A 6 38.34 -91.99 43.40
C ILE A 6 39.14 -90.71 43.07
N GLU A 7 40.43 -90.78 43.13
CA GLU A 7 41.32 -89.61 42.76
C GLU A 7 41.20 -89.21 41.27
N THR A 8 41.20 -90.25 40.40
CA THR A 8 40.95 -90.06 38.95
C THR A 8 39.53 -89.53 38.62
N LEU A 9 38.52 -89.94 39.41
CA LEU A 9 37.15 -89.40 39.22
C LEU A 9 37.04 -87.96 39.69
N ILE A 10 37.68 -87.62 40.78
CA ILE A 10 37.74 -86.21 41.32
C ILE A 10 38.50 -85.35 40.35
N GLU A 11 39.59 -85.80 39.80
CA GLU A 11 40.36 -85.02 38.79
C GLU A 11 39.57 -84.82 37.49
N ARG A 12 38.89 -85.80 37.01
CA ARG A 12 37.95 -85.72 35.84
C ARG A 12 36.80 -84.72 36.11
N LEU A 13 36.15 -84.83 37.21
CA LEU A 13 35.09 -83.89 37.62
C LEU A 13 35.55 -82.53 37.75
N LYS A 14 36.78 -82.27 38.24
CA LYS A 14 37.42 -80.96 38.36
C LYS A 14 37.78 -80.42 36.98
N GLU A 15 38.32 -81.24 36.07
CA GLU A 15 38.62 -80.87 34.69
C GLU A 15 37.31 -80.58 33.89
N GLU A 16 36.31 -81.43 33.99
CA GLU A 16 35.00 -81.22 33.35
C GLU A 16 34.31 -79.98 33.89
N GLY A 17 34.35 -79.73 35.21
CA GLY A 17 33.83 -78.50 35.84
C GLY A 17 34.58 -77.24 35.42
N VAL A 18 35.91 -77.30 35.35
CA VAL A 18 36.72 -76.18 34.90
C VAL A 18 36.51 -75.83 33.38
N ASN A 19 36.41 -76.94 32.58
CA ASN A 19 36.16 -76.75 31.13
C ASN A 19 34.74 -76.21 30.87
N ALA A 20 33.74 -76.72 31.56
CA ALA A 20 32.35 -76.22 31.46
C ALA A 20 32.26 -74.77 31.95
N GLY A 21 32.99 -74.46 33.07
CA GLY A 21 33.08 -73.08 33.54
C GLY A 21 33.77 -72.13 32.58
N ARG A 22 34.81 -72.60 31.87
CA ARG A 22 35.48 -71.77 30.80
C ARG A 22 34.59 -71.57 29.60
N GLU A 23 33.93 -72.59 29.13
CA GLU A 23 32.98 -72.50 27.99
C GLU A 23 31.82 -71.52 28.31
N GLU A 24 31.31 -71.55 29.54
CA GLU A 24 30.25 -70.64 29.94
C GLU A 24 30.76 -69.21 30.10
N ALA A 25 31.97 -69.02 30.61
CA ALA A 25 32.64 -67.73 30.68
C ALA A 25 32.88 -67.12 29.27
N GLU A 26 33.35 -67.99 28.35
CA GLU A 26 33.54 -67.57 26.92
C GLU A 26 32.22 -67.15 26.28
N LYS A 27 31.15 -67.90 26.48
CA LYS A 27 29.80 -67.55 25.98
C LYS A 27 29.33 -66.22 26.57
N ILE A 28 29.51 -66.01 27.88
CA ILE A 28 29.14 -64.73 28.53
C ILE A 28 29.94 -63.55 27.95
N VAL A 29 31.25 -63.73 27.77
CA VAL A 29 32.12 -62.68 27.20
C VAL A 29 31.70 -62.41 25.74
N GLN A 30 31.47 -63.44 24.94
CA GLN A 30 31.03 -63.28 23.55
C GLN A 30 29.67 -62.58 23.47
N ALA A 31 28.68 -62.98 24.28
CA ALA A 31 27.38 -62.34 24.33
C ALA A 31 27.47 -60.89 24.82
N ALA A 32 28.34 -60.60 25.77
CA ALA A 32 28.61 -59.22 26.21
C ALA A 32 29.26 -58.37 25.10
N GLN A 33 30.22 -58.95 24.36
CA GLN A 33 30.88 -58.26 23.22
C GLN A 33 29.89 -57.98 22.09
N GLU A 34 29.02 -58.93 21.78
CA GLU A 34 27.95 -58.76 20.74
C GLU A 34 26.98 -57.66 21.17
N LYS A 35 26.54 -57.66 22.45
CA LYS A 35 25.69 -56.56 22.98
C LYS A 35 26.39 -55.21 22.95
N ALA A 36 27.66 -55.14 23.31
CA ALA A 36 28.43 -53.91 23.26
C ALA A 36 28.57 -53.38 21.83
N ASN A 37 28.87 -54.26 20.87
CA ASN A 37 28.96 -53.90 19.46
C ASN A 37 27.60 -53.43 18.92
N THR A 38 26.50 -54.12 19.27
CA THR A 38 25.14 -53.73 18.88
C THR A 38 24.78 -52.38 19.47
N LEU A 39 25.13 -52.10 20.72
CA LEU A 39 24.86 -50.80 21.37
C LEU A 39 25.66 -49.67 20.72
N LEU A 40 26.94 -49.88 20.41
CA LEU A 40 27.76 -48.94 19.70
C LEU A 40 27.25 -48.62 18.30
N ASN A 41 26.87 -49.66 17.54
CA ASN A 41 26.32 -49.49 16.20
C ASN A 41 24.99 -48.73 16.23
N ASN A 42 24.11 -49.04 17.18
CA ASN A 42 22.85 -48.33 17.36
C ASN A 42 23.06 -46.88 17.78
N ALA A 43 24.03 -46.63 18.68
CA ALA A 43 24.37 -45.28 19.12
C ALA A 43 24.95 -44.44 17.96
N GLN A 44 25.83 -45.04 17.15
CA GLN A 44 26.37 -44.38 15.94
C GLN A 44 25.30 -44.09 14.88
N ALA A 45 24.44 -45.05 14.61
CA ALA A 45 23.33 -44.89 13.68
C ALA A 45 22.38 -43.78 14.15
N LYS A 46 22.05 -43.78 15.44
CA LYS A 46 21.20 -42.70 16.02
C LYS A 46 21.85 -41.31 15.96
N ALA A 47 23.14 -41.25 16.29
CA ALA A 47 23.91 -40.00 16.20
C ALA A 47 23.94 -39.47 14.75
N LYS A 48 24.19 -40.35 13.77
CA LYS A 48 24.14 -39.97 12.35
C LYS A 48 22.74 -39.49 11.93
N SER A 49 21.67 -40.22 12.28
CA SER A 49 20.29 -39.80 11.99
C SER A 49 20.00 -38.41 12.57
N MET A 50 20.39 -38.14 13.82
CA MET A 50 20.19 -36.85 14.46
C MET A 50 20.96 -35.71 13.76
N LEU A 51 22.18 -36.00 13.29
CA LEU A 51 22.95 -34.99 12.51
C LEU A 51 22.31 -34.73 11.14
N ASP A 52 21.85 -35.77 10.46
CA ASP A 52 21.18 -35.63 9.16
C ASP A 52 19.85 -34.86 9.32
N GLU A 53 19.05 -35.17 10.34
CA GLU A 53 17.83 -34.45 10.67
C GLU A 53 18.09 -32.99 11.04
N ALA A 54 19.10 -32.71 11.85
CA ALA A 54 19.50 -31.36 12.21
C ALA A 54 19.97 -30.56 10.98
N SER A 55 20.75 -31.20 10.10
CA SER A 55 21.19 -30.57 8.84
C SER A 55 20.04 -30.21 7.94
N GLN A 56 19.07 -31.11 7.78
CA GLN A 56 17.85 -30.83 7.00
C GLN A 56 17.03 -29.71 7.62
N CYS A 57 16.87 -29.71 8.94
CA CYS A 57 16.14 -28.65 9.64
C CYS A 57 16.83 -27.26 9.41
N ILE A 58 18.14 -27.19 9.57
CA ILE A 58 18.92 -25.97 9.32
C ILE A 58 18.73 -25.48 7.88
N GLN A 59 18.81 -26.36 6.89
CA GLN A 59 18.60 -25.99 5.48
C GLN A 59 17.18 -25.46 5.23
N GLN A 60 16.17 -26.09 5.83
CA GLN A 60 14.78 -25.64 5.73
C GLN A 60 14.60 -24.27 6.39
N GLU A 61 15.15 -24.07 7.58
CA GLU A 61 15.09 -22.78 8.28
C GLU A 61 15.81 -21.67 7.52
N GLN A 62 16.98 -21.95 6.94
CA GLN A 62 17.71 -20.98 6.12
C GLN A 62 16.88 -20.56 4.91
N LYS A 63 16.33 -21.53 4.19
CA LYS A 63 15.48 -21.23 3.04
C LYS A 63 14.21 -20.44 3.43
N ALA A 64 13.55 -20.83 4.52
CA ALA A 64 12.41 -20.09 5.03
C ALA A 64 12.76 -18.65 5.44
N ALA A 65 13.94 -18.44 6.03
CA ALA A 65 14.43 -17.11 6.38
C ALA A 65 14.73 -16.27 5.12
N GLU A 66 15.36 -16.85 4.11
CA GLU A 66 15.62 -16.19 2.82
C GLU A 66 14.31 -15.77 2.13
N ASP A 67 13.34 -16.68 2.06
CA ASP A 67 12.03 -16.42 1.48
C ASP A 67 11.27 -15.31 2.27
N ALA A 68 11.35 -15.33 3.59
CA ALA A 68 10.77 -14.30 4.45
C ALA A 68 11.41 -12.93 4.24
N LEU A 69 12.74 -12.86 4.13
CA LEU A 69 13.47 -11.63 3.83
C LEU A 69 13.11 -11.09 2.44
N TYR A 70 13.04 -11.96 1.44
CA TYR A 70 12.63 -11.56 0.09
C TYR A 70 11.21 -10.98 0.08
N LEU A 71 10.28 -11.63 0.77
CA LEU A 71 8.91 -11.17 0.89
C LEU A 71 8.82 -9.83 1.65
N ALA A 72 9.56 -9.68 2.74
CA ALA A 72 9.63 -8.44 3.50
C ALA A 72 10.18 -7.28 2.66
N ALA A 73 11.24 -7.51 1.89
CA ALA A 73 11.81 -6.51 0.98
C ALA A 73 10.82 -6.12 -0.14
N LYS A 74 10.09 -7.09 -0.68
CA LYS A 74 9.03 -6.83 -1.67
C LYS A 74 7.89 -6.00 -1.09
N ASN A 75 7.43 -6.35 0.11
CA ASN A 75 6.37 -5.61 0.79
C ASN A 75 6.79 -4.18 1.12
N MET A 76 7.99 -3.99 1.66
CA MET A 76 8.55 -2.66 1.93
C MET A 76 8.61 -1.79 0.67
N ARG A 77 9.02 -2.36 -0.47
CA ARG A 77 9.05 -1.65 -1.76
C ARG A 77 7.65 -1.24 -2.22
N LEU A 78 6.66 -2.12 -2.06
CA LEU A 78 5.26 -1.81 -2.39
C LEU A 78 4.70 -0.71 -1.48
N GLU A 79 4.97 -0.77 -0.19
CA GLU A 79 4.55 0.23 0.79
C GLU A 79 5.20 1.59 0.52
N LEU A 80 6.51 1.61 0.27
CA LEU A 80 7.22 2.83 -0.12
C LEU A 80 6.62 3.46 -1.38
N ARG A 81 6.35 2.63 -2.39
CA ARG A 81 5.70 3.08 -3.63
C ARG A 81 4.33 3.70 -3.36
N GLN A 82 3.51 3.05 -2.54
CA GLN A 82 2.18 3.56 -2.19
C GLN A 82 2.28 4.89 -1.44
N ASN A 83 3.13 4.97 -0.44
CA ASN A 83 3.38 6.20 0.32
C ASN A 83 3.85 7.37 -0.57
N LEU A 84 4.67 7.11 -1.58
CA LEU A 84 5.11 8.12 -2.52
C LEU A 84 3.96 8.58 -3.44
N ILE A 85 3.10 7.68 -3.88
CA ILE A 85 1.92 8.02 -4.69
C ILE A 85 0.92 8.85 -3.86
N ASP A 86 0.70 8.48 -2.61
CA ASP A 86 -0.21 9.21 -1.72
C ASP A 86 0.31 10.62 -1.41
N ARG A 87 1.61 10.77 -1.12
CA ARG A 87 2.26 12.08 -0.96
C ARG A 87 2.17 12.91 -2.22
N PHE A 88 2.45 12.32 -3.38
CA PHE A 88 2.30 13.02 -4.65
C PHE A 88 0.87 13.53 -4.86
N THR A 89 -0.12 12.68 -4.60
CA THR A 89 -1.53 13.05 -4.70
C THR A 89 -1.88 14.21 -3.76
N GLN A 90 -1.37 14.17 -2.52
CA GLN A 90 -1.59 15.24 -1.56
C GLN A 90 -0.92 16.55 -1.99
N GLU A 91 0.31 16.51 -2.51
CA GLU A 91 0.99 17.70 -3.01
C GLU A 91 0.28 18.32 -4.22
N VAL A 92 -0.24 17.50 -5.13
CA VAL A 92 -1.06 18.02 -6.25
C VAL A 92 -2.31 18.72 -5.72
N ARG A 93 -3.00 18.15 -4.72
CA ARG A 93 -4.15 18.82 -4.09
C ARG A 93 -3.77 20.13 -3.42
N ASN A 94 -2.69 20.15 -2.65
CA ASN A 94 -2.21 21.36 -1.97
C ASN A 94 -1.88 22.48 -2.98
N LEU A 95 -1.24 22.13 -4.10
CA LEU A 95 -0.94 23.08 -5.17
C LEU A 95 -2.21 23.61 -5.82
N VAL A 96 -3.15 22.74 -6.17
CA VAL A 96 -4.44 23.14 -6.75
C VAL A 96 -5.21 24.02 -5.78
N HIS A 97 -5.27 23.66 -4.51
CA HIS A 97 -5.90 24.47 -3.45
C HIS A 97 -5.30 25.88 -3.43
N LYS A 98 -3.98 25.97 -3.36
CA LYS A 98 -3.27 27.26 -3.30
C LYS A 98 -3.53 28.14 -4.54
N GLU A 99 -3.51 27.53 -5.72
CA GLU A 99 -3.75 28.25 -6.97
C GLU A 99 -5.23 28.66 -7.12
N LEU A 100 -6.17 27.82 -6.75
CA LEU A 100 -7.60 28.13 -6.82
C LEU A 100 -8.10 29.05 -5.69
N ASP A 101 -7.35 29.20 -4.59
CA ASP A 101 -7.64 30.21 -3.54
C ASP A 101 -7.11 31.61 -3.92
N ASN A 102 -6.36 31.71 -5.02
CA ASN A 102 -5.82 32.97 -5.52
C ASN A 102 -6.90 33.73 -6.31
N GLU A 103 -7.18 34.99 -5.92
CA GLU A 103 -8.17 35.85 -6.57
C GLU A 103 -7.92 36.06 -8.05
N GLU A 104 -6.65 36.22 -8.46
CA GLU A 104 -6.28 36.41 -9.87
C GLU A 104 -6.59 35.15 -10.70
N MET A 105 -6.36 33.96 -10.15
CA MET A 105 -6.73 32.70 -10.79
C MET A 105 -8.25 32.59 -10.94
N ILE A 106 -9.01 32.91 -9.89
CA ILE A 106 -10.48 32.91 -9.94
C ILE A 106 -10.97 33.91 -11.00
N ARG A 107 -10.37 35.09 -11.08
CA ARG A 107 -10.67 36.09 -12.12
C ARG A 107 -10.45 35.51 -13.52
N GLN A 108 -9.31 34.88 -13.77
CA GLN A 108 -9.01 34.27 -15.06
C GLN A 108 -9.97 33.15 -15.41
N LEU A 109 -10.33 32.29 -14.42
CA LEU A 109 -11.33 31.26 -14.61
C LEU A 109 -12.70 31.83 -14.97
N ILE A 110 -13.15 32.87 -14.29
CA ILE A 110 -14.44 33.52 -14.59
C ILE A 110 -14.43 34.09 -16.01
N ILE A 111 -13.36 34.74 -16.44
CA ILE A 111 -13.23 35.26 -17.79
C ILE A 111 -13.23 34.15 -18.82
N LEU A 112 -12.49 33.07 -18.56
CA LEU A 112 -12.42 31.89 -19.45
C LEU A 112 -13.79 31.23 -19.59
N ILE A 113 -14.47 31.00 -18.47
CA ILE A 113 -15.82 30.41 -18.43
C ILE A 113 -16.81 31.30 -19.18
N ALA A 114 -16.81 32.61 -18.93
CA ALA A 114 -17.71 33.52 -19.61
C ALA A 114 -17.52 33.49 -21.14
N ARG A 115 -16.28 33.38 -21.60
CA ARG A 115 -15.96 33.27 -23.03
C ARG A 115 -16.38 31.93 -23.61
N ASP A 116 -16.05 30.82 -22.95
CA ASP A 116 -16.36 29.46 -23.39
C ASP A 116 -17.85 29.19 -23.30
N THR A 117 -18.51 29.65 -22.22
CA THR A 117 -19.94 29.51 -22.04
C THR A 117 -20.74 30.30 -23.10
N ALA A 118 -20.25 31.48 -23.50
CA ALA A 118 -20.88 32.25 -24.59
C ALA A 118 -20.84 31.48 -25.93
N GLU A 119 -19.75 30.76 -26.21
CA GLU A 119 -19.67 29.90 -27.41
C GLU A 119 -20.57 28.64 -27.28
N GLN A 120 -20.55 27.96 -26.12
CA GLN A 120 -21.36 26.77 -25.87
C GLN A 120 -22.87 27.09 -25.82
N VAL A 121 -23.26 28.19 -25.20
CA VAL A 121 -24.66 28.65 -25.16
C VAL A 121 -25.20 28.90 -26.54
N ARG A 122 -24.42 29.48 -27.44
CA ARG A 122 -24.78 29.61 -28.85
C ARG A 122 -24.95 28.25 -29.55
N ALA A 123 -24.12 27.27 -29.19
CA ALA A 123 -24.19 25.92 -29.74
C ALA A 123 -25.38 25.11 -29.20
N PHE A 124 -25.69 25.22 -27.90
CA PHE A 124 -26.72 24.43 -27.21
C PHE A 124 -28.02 25.15 -26.94
N ASN A 125 -28.16 26.45 -27.32
CA ASN A 125 -29.35 27.27 -27.09
C ASN A 125 -29.81 27.34 -25.62
N ALA A 126 -28.85 27.24 -24.69
CA ALA A 126 -29.09 27.24 -23.24
C ALA A 126 -29.51 28.66 -22.77
N LYS A 127 -30.74 28.78 -22.22
CA LYS A 127 -31.27 30.08 -21.79
C LYS A 127 -31.01 30.41 -20.32
N LYS A 128 -30.61 29.43 -19.51
CA LYS A 128 -30.40 29.62 -18.08
C LYS A 128 -29.05 29.00 -17.66
N ILE A 129 -28.24 29.80 -17.00
CA ILE A 129 -26.92 29.40 -16.49
C ILE A 129 -26.87 29.74 -15.00
N GLU A 130 -26.45 28.81 -14.19
CA GLU A 130 -26.15 29.01 -12.78
C GLU A 130 -24.63 28.95 -12.59
N ILE A 131 -24.04 30.00 -12.02
CA ILE A 131 -22.63 30.05 -11.67
C ILE A 131 -22.52 30.03 -10.15
N GLN A 132 -21.82 29.06 -9.62
CA GLN A 132 -21.51 28.97 -8.20
C GLN A 132 -20.07 29.44 -7.97
N LEU A 133 -19.92 30.45 -7.15
CA LEU A 133 -18.65 31.05 -6.79
C LEU A 133 -18.35 30.84 -5.30
N PRO A 134 -17.08 30.89 -4.89
CA PRO A 134 -16.69 30.88 -3.47
C PRO A 134 -17.38 31.98 -2.69
N GLU A 135 -17.80 31.72 -1.46
CA GLU A 135 -18.45 32.68 -0.57
C GLU A 135 -17.60 33.94 -0.36
N LYS A 136 -16.27 33.82 -0.35
CA LYS A 136 -15.31 34.93 -0.26
C LYS A 136 -15.44 35.95 -1.41
N VAL A 137 -15.88 35.50 -2.58
CA VAL A 137 -16.06 36.34 -3.79
C VAL A 137 -17.40 37.06 -3.76
N LEU A 138 -18.38 36.45 -3.10
CA LEU A 138 -19.77 36.91 -3.03
C LEU A 138 -20.21 37.03 -1.59
N ASP A 139 -19.78 38.08 -0.90
CA ASP A 139 -20.44 38.47 0.34
C ASP A 139 -21.75 39.23 0.02
N PHE A 140 -22.85 38.46 -0.14
CA PHE A 140 -24.14 39.00 -0.51
C PHE A 140 -24.72 39.97 0.53
N ASN A 141 -24.29 39.88 1.78
CA ASN A 141 -24.72 40.80 2.83
C ASN A 141 -24.06 42.19 2.64
N ASP A 142 -22.80 42.22 2.27
CA ASP A 142 -22.08 43.48 1.95
C ASP A 142 -22.62 44.12 0.67
N ILE A 143 -22.96 43.33 -0.34
CA ILE A 143 -23.55 43.85 -1.60
C ILE A 143 -24.93 44.47 -1.34
N ARG A 144 -25.75 43.93 -0.42
CA ARG A 144 -27.06 44.52 -0.09
C ARG A 144 -26.97 45.76 0.78
N GLN A 145 -25.99 45.84 1.68
CA GLN A 145 -25.88 46.93 2.65
C GLN A 145 -25.03 48.11 2.14
N HIS A 146 -24.06 47.87 1.27
CA HIS A 146 -23.14 48.88 0.77
C HIS A 146 -22.86 48.75 -0.73
N PRO A 147 -23.80 49.15 -1.62
CA PRO A 147 -23.60 49.05 -3.07
C PRO A 147 -22.41 49.91 -3.56
N ASP A 148 -21.98 50.92 -2.80
CA ASP A 148 -20.84 51.78 -3.12
C ASP A 148 -19.48 51.09 -2.95
N LEU A 149 -19.37 50.04 -2.12
CA LEU A 149 -18.14 49.27 -1.95
C LEU A 149 -17.84 48.32 -3.13
N MET A 150 -18.80 48.11 -4.04
CA MET A 150 -18.61 47.30 -5.26
C MET A 150 -17.57 47.92 -6.22
N ASN A 151 -17.42 49.23 -6.20
CA ASN A 151 -16.47 49.91 -7.10
C ASN A 151 -14.99 49.71 -6.72
N ASN A 152 -14.73 49.22 -5.52
CA ASN A 152 -13.37 49.03 -4.99
C ASN A 152 -12.87 47.59 -5.09
N ASP A 153 -13.73 46.64 -5.44
CA ASP A 153 -13.38 45.23 -5.60
C ASP A 153 -13.36 44.84 -7.08
N PRO A 154 -12.18 44.67 -7.67
CA PRO A 154 -12.06 44.37 -9.11
C PRO A 154 -12.77 43.07 -9.52
N LEU A 155 -12.86 42.08 -8.64
CA LEU A 155 -13.48 40.82 -8.93
C LEU A 155 -15.02 40.92 -8.94
N LYS A 156 -15.60 41.63 -7.97
CA LYS A 156 -17.05 41.92 -7.93
C LYS A 156 -17.49 42.75 -9.14
N ALA A 157 -16.72 43.75 -9.51
CA ALA A 157 -16.94 44.57 -10.69
C ALA A 157 -16.91 43.73 -11.98
N LEU A 158 -15.97 42.81 -12.10
CA LEU A 158 -15.87 41.91 -13.23
C LEU A 158 -17.10 40.97 -13.32
N VAL A 159 -17.50 40.33 -12.24
CA VAL A 159 -18.70 39.45 -12.19
C VAL A 159 -19.93 40.23 -12.62
N GLN A 160 -20.13 41.45 -12.12
CA GLN A 160 -21.26 42.30 -12.50
C GLN A 160 -21.25 42.67 -13.99
N SER A 161 -20.07 43.05 -14.51
CA SER A 161 -19.90 43.38 -15.93
C SER A 161 -20.24 42.21 -16.84
N LEU A 162 -19.76 40.99 -16.48
CA LEU A 162 -20.06 39.75 -17.21
C LEU A 162 -21.53 39.37 -17.15
N MET A 163 -22.17 39.51 -15.98
CA MET A 163 -23.60 39.26 -15.84
C MET A 163 -24.41 40.21 -16.72
N GLN A 164 -24.04 41.53 -16.78
CA GLN A 164 -24.70 42.48 -17.64
C GLN A 164 -24.50 42.17 -19.13
N GLN A 165 -23.32 41.71 -19.52
CA GLN A 165 -23.05 41.33 -20.90
C GLN A 165 -23.84 40.07 -21.29
N MET A 166 -23.87 39.04 -20.44
CA MET A 166 -24.66 37.84 -20.67
C MET A 166 -26.17 38.11 -20.73
N LEU A 167 -26.67 38.98 -19.86
CA LEU A 167 -28.09 39.43 -19.93
C LEU A 167 -28.41 40.15 -21.23
N LYS A 168 -27.52 40.97 -21.77
CA LYS A 168 -27.66 41.63 -23.08
C LYS A 168 -27.74 40.62 -24.25
N GLU A 169 -27.07 39.45 -24.10
CA GLU A 169 -27.10 38.37 -25.06
C GLU A 169 -28.35 37.44 -24.88
N GLY A 170 -29.28 37.80 -23.99
CA GLY A 170 -30.51 37.04 -23.74
C GLY A 170 -30.39 35.85 -22.82
N MET A 171 -29.27 35.75 -22.10
CA MET A 171 -29.02 34.69 -21.12
C MET A 171 -29.42 35.11 -19.72
N HIS A 172 -30.14 34.23 -19.01
CA HIS A 172 -30.43 34.42 -17.60
C HIS A 172 -29.27 33.79 -16.76
N VAL A 173 -28.43 34.62 -16.20
CA VAL A 173 -27.34 34.19 -15.32
C VAL A 173 -27.78 34.34 -13.87
N ILE A 174 -27.70 33.26 -13.11
CA ILE A 174 -27.93 33.23 -11.68
C ILE A 174 -26.59 32.98 -11.03
N VAL A 175 -26.12 33.90 -10.20
CA VAL A 175 -24.91 33.73 -9.41
C VAL A 175 -25.30 33.39 -8.00
N ASN A 176 -24.92 32.21 -7.52
CA ASN A 176 -25.19 31.73 -6.19
C ASN A 176 -23.88 31.49 -5.43
N PRO A 177 -23.88 31.70 -4.09
CA PRO A 177 -22.80 31.19 -3.29
C PRO A 177 -22.76 29.67 -3.43
N GLY A 178 -21.57 29.11 -3.69
CA GLY A 178 -21.35 27.67 -3.64
C GLY A 178 -21.57 27.10 -2.25
N ALA A 179 -21.44 25.80 -2.16
CA ALA A 179 -21.46 25.12 -0.86
C ALA A 179 -20.42 25.76 0.09
N LYS A 180 -20.70 25.77 1.40
CA LYS A 180 -19.72 26.19 2.43
C LYS A 180 -18.39 25.50 2.13
N ASN A 181 -17.32 26.25 1.91
CA ASN A 181 -15.97 25.79 1.52
C ASN A 181 -15.79 25.42 0.03
N LEU A 182 -16.63 25.88 -0.88
CA LEU A 182 -16.32 25.76 -2.30
C LEU A 182 -15.04 26.56 -2.61
N ILE A 183 -14.04 25.88 -3.15
CA ILE A 183 -12.82 26.48 -3.72
C ILE A 183 -12.84 26.22 -5.22
N GLY A 184 -12.73 27.28 -6.02
CA GLY A 184 -12.91 27.20 -7.48
C GLY A 184 -14.32 27.60 -7.92
N VAL A 185 -14.70 27.22 -9.13
CA VAL A 185 -15.94 27.69 -9.80
C VAL A 185 -16.71 26.49 -10.33
N LYS A 186 -18.05 26.49 -10.18
CA LYS A 186 -18.96 25.55 -10.83
C LYS A 186 -19.96 26.29 -11.71
N VAL A 187 -20.19 25.78 -12.91
CA VAL A 187 -21.17 26.32 -13.85
C VAL A 187 -22.15 25.23 -14.22
N HIS A 188 -23.43 25.50 -14.01
CA HIS A 188 -24.52 24.61 -14.36
C HIS A 188 -25.30 25.20 -15.54
N LEU A 189 -25.41 24.47 -16.62
CA LEU A 189 -26.31 24.76 -17.72
C LEU A 189 -27.65 24.07 -17.44
N LEU A 190 -28.62 24.81 -16.88
CA LEU A 190 -29.83 24.25 -16.30
C LEU A 190 -30.75 23.53 -17.31
N ASN A 191 -30.62 23.81 -18.61
CA ASN A 191 -31.46 23.21 -19.64
C ASN A 191 -30.89 21.87 -20.19
N GLU A 192 -29.58 21.60 -19.98
CA GLU A 192 -28.89 20.48 -20.63
C GLU A 192 -28.28 19.49 -19.62
N GLU A 193 -28.53 19.69 -18.33
CA GLU A 193 -27.90 18.92 -17.23
C GLU A 193 -26.36 18.85 -17.31
N ILE A 194 -25.74 19.83 -17.98
CA ILE A 194 -24.29 19.92 -18.13
C ILE A 194 -23.75 20.74 -16.98
N VAL A 195 -22.75 20.19 -16.28
CA VAL A 195 -22.02 20.86 -15.21
C VAL A 195 -20.55 20.95 -15.59
N LEU A 196 -20.04 22.17 -15.68
CA LEU A 196 -18.61 22.43 -15.75
C LEU A 196 -18.12 22.63 -14.33
N ASP A 197 -17.44 21.63 -13.80
CA ASP A 197 -16.90 21.64 -12.43
C ASP A 197 -15.40 21.95 -12.45
N LEU A 198 -15.05 23.16 -12.04
CA LEU A 198 -13.67 23.64 -11.84
C LEU A 198 -13.39 23.84 -10.35
N SER A 199 -14.00 23.05 -9.49
CA SER A 199 -13.67 23.00 -8.07
C SER A 199 -12.32 22.34 -7.83
N GLU A 200 -11.76 22.58 -6.64
CA GLU A 200 -10.51 21.96 -6.20
C GLU A 200 -10.54 20.44 -6.35
N GLU A 201 -11.64 19.80 -5.98
CA GLU A 201 -11.80 18.34 -6.08
C GLU A 201 -11.77 17.84 -7.52
N ALA A 202 -12.49 18.50 -8.41
CA ALA A 202 -12.55 18.11 -9.82
C ALA A 202 -11.21 18.31 -10.53
N VAL A 203 -10.60 19.50 -10.34
CA VAL A 203 -9.32 19.84 -10.97
C VAL A 203 -8.20 18.95 -10.44
N SER A 204 -8.08 18.78 -9.11
CA SER A 204 -7.05 17.93 -8.54
C SER A 204 -7.22 16.46 -8.93
N SER A 205 -8.46 15.95 -8.97
CA SER A 205 -8.75 14.60 -9.45
C SER A 205 -8.33 14.39 -10.90
N LEU A 206 -8.62 15.35 -11.76
CA LEU A 206 -8.25 15.32 -13.17
C LEU A 206 -6.72 15.34 -13.35
N LEU A 207 -6.03 16.23 -12.64
CA LEU A 207 -4.57 16.34 -12.67
C LEU A 207 -3.91 15.07 -12.15
N VAL A 208 -4.34 14.54 -11.01
CA VAL A 208 -3.83 13.27 -10.46
C VAL A 208 -4.03 12.14 -11.47
N LYS A 209 -5.21 12.03 -12.07
CA LYS A 209 -5.50 10.99 -13.07
C LYS A 209 -4.55 11.06 -14.27
N HIS A 210 -4.22 12.25 -14.75
CA HIS A 210 -3.31 12.44 -15.88
C HIS A 210 -1.83 12.29 -15.53
N MET A 211 -1.43 12.73 -14.33
CA MET A 211 -0.02 12.73 -13.90
C MET A 211 0.40 11.42 -13.25
N GLN A 212 -0.52 10.70 -12.59
CA GLN A 212 -0.21 9.46 -11.86
C GLN A 212 0.47 8.38 -12.71
N PRO A 213 0.08 8.11 -13.97
CA PRO A 213 0.78 7.11 -14.78
C PRO A 213 2.24 7.49 -15.06
N ARG A 214 2.52 8.78 -15.33
CA ARG A 214 3.87 9.28 -15.56
C ARG A 214 4.72 9.20 -14.29
N PHE A 215 4.14 9.56 -13.16
CA PHE A 215 4.79 9.46 -11.85
C PHE A 215 5.10 8.01 -11.48
N ARG A 216 4.17 7.06 -11.72
CA ARG A 216 4.42 5.63 -11.54
C ARG A 216 5.57 5.12 -12.40
N ALA A 217 5.60 5.49 -13.68
CA ALA A 217 6.69 5.09 -14.58
C ALA A 217 8.06 5.60 -14.11
N LEU A 218 8.10 6.82 -13.58
CA LEU A 218 9.30 7.42 -13.00
C LEU A 218 9.74 6.66 -11.74
N LEU A 219 8.82 6.31 -10.84
CA LEU A 219 9.11 5.50 -9.66
C LEU A 219 9.60 4.09 -10.03
N GLU A 220 9.03 3.46 -11.05
CA GLU A 220 9.49 2.14 -11.55
C GLU A 220 10.91 2.20 -12.12
N GLY A 221 11.30 3.33 -12.70
CA GLY A 221 12.68 3.56 -13.14
C GLY A 221 13.68 3.78 -12.01
N LEU A 222 13.25 4.36 -10.88
CA LEU A 222 14.09 4.65 -9.71
C LEU A 222 14.21 3.50 -8.72
N LEU A 223 13.23 2.60 -8.69
CA LEU A 223 13.12 1.50 -7.71
C LEU A 223 13.53 0.13 -8.29
N LYS A 224 14.14 0.12 -9.48
CA LYS A 224 14.81 -1.06 -10.04
C LYS A 224 16.16 -1.29 -9.30
#